data_465145f8fe6d21802ceb3b51f5044099
#
_entry.id   465145f8fe6d21802ceb3b51f5044099
#
_cell.length_a   1.000
_cell.length_b   1.000
_cell.length_c   1.000
_cell.angle_alpha   90.00
_cell.angle_beta   90.00
_cell.angle_gamma   90.00
#
_symmetry.space_group_name_H-M   'P 1'
#
loop_
_entity.id
_entity.type
_entity.pdbx_description
1 polymer ?
#
loop_
_entity_poly.entity_id
_entity_poly.type
_entity_poly.pdbx_seq_one_letter_code
_entity_poly.pdbx_strand_id
1 'polypeptide(L)'
;MRIRKSRLLPAIFGLVLMMAACFSSRQPADTPVPPAPEPSPNKTRLLNFLADEYGRRIISGQMDTSWTTNRVMDMAARVHVDTGKYPALKGFDLIQLPMNNAPYFGGRQQIDEAVEWWEGKNNGVLLLGDKPEIHGIVAFCWHWRAGAVEEFYTNRTSFRIPWKNGKLDTESDNFKAIIQDLDKAALLLNILKEKDIPILWRPLHEASGGWFWWGASGPAPYIALWEFMYEYFTNVKRLNNLIWVWNGDNAAWFPNPATVEIAARDLYSQNYSSLKNEFEKTRAMTPGRDFIIALSENDKIPDPDECIRDGTMWSWFMTWNDRRDSSQGETHRDNFWTGEFHNTQVHKEKVYNHSAVITLDKLPDLTDYRLE
;
A
#
# COMPACT_ATOMS: atom_id res chain seq x y z
N MET A 1 57.62 -45.17 8.33
CA MET A 1 57.29 -44.90 6.93
C MET A 1 56.45 -43.66 6.85
N ARG A 2 56.78 -42.74 5.99
CA ARG A 2 56.60 -41.30 5.98
C ARG A 2 55.17 -40.79 6.21
N ILE A 3 55.03 -39.92 7.24
CA ILE A 3 53.86 -39.06 7.56
C ILE A 3 53.94 -37.83 6.66
N ARG A 4 52.90 -37.57 5.87
CA ARG A 4 52.74 -36.30 5.13
C ARG A 4 51.88 -35.34 5.95
N LYS A 5 52.48 -34.21 6.33
CA LYS A 5 51.82 -33.07 6.98
C LYS A 5 50.96 -32.34 5.95
N SER A 6 49.63 -32.23 6.19
CA SER A 6 48.74 -31.30 5.47
C SER A 6 48.75 -29.97 6.21
N ARG A 7 48.99 -28.92 5.40
CA ARG A 7 49.04 -27.55 5.86
C ARG A 7 47.60 -27.02 6.07
N LEU A 8 47.34 -26.53 7.29
CA LEU A 8 46.15 -25.71 7.58
C LEU A 8 46.36 -24.32 6.98
N LEU A 9 45.39 -23.86 6.16
CA LEU A 9 45.22 -22.46 5.82
C LEU A 9 44.46 -21.75 6.96
N PRO A 10 44.87 -20.53 7.33
CA PRO A 10 44.13 -19.77 8.32
C PRO A 10 42.83 -19.19 7.71
N ALA A 11 41.71 -19.44 8.38
CA ALA A 11 40.44 -18.78 8.11
C ALA A 11 40.56 -17.29 8.48
N ILE A 12 40.41 -16.44 7.51
CA ILE A 12 40.29 -14.98 7.70
C ILE A 12 38.86 -14.73 8.23
N PHE A 13 38.74 -14.52 9.53
CA PHE A 13 37.54 -13.97 10.16
C PHE A 13 37.46 -12.49 9.78
N GLY A 14 36.65 -12.18 8.81
CA GLY A 14 36.27 -10.79 8.51
C GLY A 14 35.42 -10.23 9.64
N LEU A 15 36.01 -9.36 10.44
CA LEU A 15 35.35 -8.56 11.47
C LEU A 15 34.42 -7.55 10.76
N VAL A 16 33.15 -7.87 10.67
CA VAL A 16 32.14 -6.88 10.29
C VAL A 16 31.94 -5.96 11.50
N LEU A 17 32.61 -4.80 11.48
CA LEU A 17 32.31 -3.72 12.41
C LEU A 17 30.88 -3.24 12.12
N MET A 18 29.93 -3.64 12.97
CA MET A 18 28.65 -2.93 13.12
C MET A 18 28.97 -1.52 13.64
N MET A 19 28.94 -0.54 12.77
CA MET A 19 28.78 0.83 13.23
C MET A 19 27.34 1.00 13.72
N ALA A 20 27.12 0.68 14.99
CA ALA A 20 26.01 1.23 15.74
C ALA A 20 26.31 2.74 15.89
N ALA A 21 25.76 3.54 14.97
CA ALA A 21 25.76 4.98 15.16
C ALA A 21 24.87 5.26 16.39
N CYS A 22 25.50 5.41 17.55
CA CYS A 22 24.88 6.07 18.68
C CYS A 22 24.46 7.47 18.21
N PHE A 23 23.15 7.68 18.07
CA PHE A 23 22.60 9.04 17.99
C PHE A 23 22.84 9.71 19.35
N SER A 24 24.06 10.22 19.51
CA SER A 24 24.38 11.17 20.56
C SER A 24 23.62 12.48 20.25
N SER A 25 22.92 12.99 21.23
CA SER A 25 22.05 14.16 21.21
C SER A 25 22.81 15.50 21.01
N ARG A 26 23.73 15.53 20.05
CA ARG A 26 24.32 16.76 19.50
C ARG A 26 24.39 16.59 18.00
N GLN A 27 23.32 17.04 17.29
CA GLN A 27 23.52 17.40 15.89
C GLN A 27 24.59 18.53 15.88
N PRO A 28 25.65 18.40 15.07
CA PRO A 28 26.45 19.54 14.73
C PRO A 28 25.53 20.55 14.03
N ALA A 29 25.40 21.74 14.57
CA ALA A 29 24.88 22.88 13.85
C ALA A 29 25.67 22.98 12.52
N ASP A 30 24.93 23.14 11.40
CA ASP A 30 25.46 23.44 10.05
C ASP A 30 25.86 22.30 9.10
N THR A 31 25.28 21.10 9.17
CA THR A 31 25.20 20.30 7.94
C THR A 31 23.87 20.59 7.24
N PRO A 32 23.86 21.18 6.02
CA PRO A 32 22.60 21.41 5.31
C PRO A 32 21.89 20.07 5.14
N VAL A 33 20.64 19.99 5.57
CA VAL A 33 19.80 18.81 5.25
C VAL A 33 19.74 18.73 3.72
N PRO A 34 20.15 17.64 3.11
CA PRO A 34 20.10 17.54 1.65
C PRO A 34 18.65 17.75 1.20
N PRO A 35 18.41 18.41 0.06
CA PRO A 35 17.07 18.61 -0.46
C PRO A 35 16.35 17.28 -0.62
N ALA A 36 15.01 17.32 -0.50
CA ALA A 36 14.17 16.16 -0.78
C ALA A 36 14.54 15.57 -2.15
N PRO A 37 14.52 14.24 -2.32
CA PRO A 37 14.79 13.67 -3.62
C PRO A 37 13.67 14.06 -4.60
N GLU A 38 14.05 14.34 -5.83
CA GLU A 38 13.06 14.49 -6.90
C GLU A 38 12.20 13.21 -7.01
N PRO A 39 10.90 13.33 -7.28
CA PRO A 39 10.07 12.18 -7.58
C PRO A 39 10.68 11.29 -8.65
N SER A 40 10.53 9.98 -8.53
CA SER A 40 11.01 9.09 -9.59
C SER A 40 10.22 9.29 -10.89
N PRO A 41 10.83 9.04 -12.07
CA PRO A 41 10.14 9.28 -13.34
C PRO A 41 8.81 8.55 -13.43
N ASN A 42 8.75 7.28 -13.07
CA ASN A 42 7.50 6.52 -13.17
C ASN A 42 6.47 6.92 -12.11
N LYS A 43 6.89 7.43 -10.94
CA LYS A 43 5.97 8.08 -10.00
C LYS A 43 5.26 9.28 -10.65
N THR A 44 6.02 10.14 -11.31
CA THR A 44 5.46 11.32 -12.00
C THR A 44 4.52 10.90 -13.11
N ARG A 45 4.90 9.91 -13.92
CA ARG A 45 4.07 9.36 -15.00
C ARG A 45 2.75 8.79 -14.49
N LEU A 46 2.81 7.99 -13.42
CA LEU A 46 1.60 7.43 -12.81
C LEU A 46 0.69 8.53 -12.26
N LEU A 47 1.23 9.51 -11.57
CA LEU A 47 0.43 10.66 -11.08
C LEU A 47 -0.24 11.41 -12.21
N ASN A 48 0.45 11.65 -13.32
CA ASN A 48 -0.11 12.32 -14.50
C ASN A 48 -1.21 11.46 -15.15
N PHE A 49 -1.00 10.15 -15.25
CA PHE A 49 -2.04 9.22 -15.73
C PHE A 49 -3.28 9.26 -14.83
N LEU A 50 -3.10 9.19 -13.51
CA LEU A 50 -4.20 9.26 -12.56
C LEU A 50 -4.97 10.59 -12.66
N ALA A 51 -4.25 11.69 -12.83
CA ALA A 51 -4.86 13.02 -12.99
C ALA A 51 -5.65 13.14 -14.29
N ASP A 52 -5.14 12.60 -15.40
CA ASP A 52 -5.81 12.64 -16.71
C ASP A 52 -7.08 11.78 -16.74
N GLU A 53 -7.11 10.68 -16.00
CA GLU A 53 -8.26 9.78 -15.93
C GLU A 53 -9.28 10.17 -14.86
N TYR A 54 -8.86 10.93 -13.85
CA TYR A 54 -9.74 11.34 -12.74
C TYR A 54 -10.95 12.12 -13.24
N GLY A 55 -12.13 11.72 -12.78
CA GLY A 55 -13.39 12.31 -13.23
C GLY A 55 -13.89 11.77 -14.58
N ARG A 56 -13.14 10.90 -15.25
CA ARG A 56 -13.47 10.34 -16.58
C ARG A 56 -13.64 8.84 -16.58
N ARG A 57 -12.71 8.11 -15.97
CA ARG A 57 -12.73 6.66 -15.88
C ARG A 57 -12.31 6.20 -14.49
N ILE A 58 -12.70 4.99 -14.12
CA ILE A 58 -12.40 4.37 -12.82
C ILE A 58 -11.42 3.22 -13.05
N ILE A 59 -10.32 3.19 -12.32
CA ILE A 59 -9.33 2.12 -12.40
C ILE A 59 -9.81 0.95 -11.55
N SER A 60 -9.86 -0.24 -12.13
CA SER A 60 -10.23 -1.46 -11.41
C SER A 60 -9.09 -1.95 -10.52
N GLY A 61 -9.40 -2.27 -9.28
CA GLY A 61 -8.42 -2.77 -8.31
C GLY A 61 -8.91 -4.00 -7.55
N GLN A 62 -7.95 -4.86 -7.19
CA GLN A 62 -8.19 -6.04 -6.39
C GLN A 62 -7.07 -6.22 -5.35
N MET A 63 -7.45 -6.38 -4.08
CA MET A 63 -6.52 -6.71 -3.00
C MET A 63 -6.14 -8.18 -3.06
N ASP A 64 -4.85 -8.49 -2.96
CA ASP A 64 -4.34 -9.86 -2.99
C ASP A 64 -4.33 -10.51 -1.60
N THR A 65 -4.11 -11.82 -1.58
CA THR A 65 -3.95 -12.66 -0.38
C THR A 65 -2.52 -13.13 -0.16
N SER A 66 -1.55 -12.59 -0.86
CA SER A 66 -0.14 -13.01 -0.84
C SER A 66 0.53 -12.94 0.54
N TRP A 67 -0.08 -12.23 1.49
CA TRP A 67 0.36 -12.15 2.89
C TRP A 67 0.04 -13.42 3.72
N THR A 68 -0.71 -14.38 3.18
CA THR A 68 -1.01 -15.64 3.87
C THR A 68 0.05 -16.71 3.55
N THR A 69 0.47 -17.46 4.56
CA THR A 69 1.43 -18.58 4.40
C THR A 69 0.86 -19.72 3.55
N ASN A 70 -0.45 -19.84 3.48
CA ASN A 70 -1.17 -20.76 2.60
C ASN A 70 -1.91 -19.89 1.59
N ARG A 71 -1.26 -19.59 0.47
CA ARG A 71 -1.87 -18.86 -0.64
C ARG A 71 -3.15 -19.57 -1.09
N VAL A 72 -4.26 -19.10 -0.54
CA VAL A 72 -5.56 -19.76 -0.74
C VAL A 72 -6.07 -19.51 -2.15
N MET A 73 -5.76 -18.33 -2.70
CA MET A 73 -6.22 -17.92 -4.02
C MET A 73 -5.36 -16.77 -4.55
N ASP A 74 -5.05 -16.82 -5.83
CA ASP A 74 -4.59 -15.66 -6.58
C ASP A 74 -5.82 -14.83 -6.98
N MET A 75 -6.02 -13.71 -6.30
CA MET A 75 -7.21 -12.90 -6.48
C MET A 75 -7.27 -12.26 -7.86
N ALA A 76 -6.14 -11.84 -8.43
CA ALA A 76 -6.12 -11.27 -9.78
C ALA A 76 -6.46 -12.33 -10.85
N ALA A 77 -5.93 -13.53 -10.71
CA ALA A 77 -6.30 -14.65 -11.58
C ALA A 77 -7.79 -15.02 -11.43
N ARG A 78 -8.34 -14.96 -10.21
CA ARG A 78 -9.76 -15.21 -9.98
C ARG A 78 -10.64 -14.13 -10.64
N VAL A 79 -10.27 -12.86 -10.53
CA VAL A 79 -10.95 -11.79 -11.26
C VAL A 79 -10.99 -12.08 -12.76
N HIS A 80 -9.86 -12.51 -13.33
CA HIS A 80 -9.78 -12.86 -14.74
C HIS A 80 -10.67 -14.05 -15.12
N VAL A 81 -10.72 -15.11 -14.30
CA VAL A 81 -11.59 -16.25 -14.53
C VAL A 81 -13.07 -15.84 -14.57
N ASP A 82 -13.48 -14.96 -13.64
CA ASP A 82 -14.88 -14.57 -13.49
C ASP A 82 -15.32 -13.52 -14.53
N THR A 83 -14.40 -12.67 -15.04
CA THR A 83 -14.76 -11.50 -15.86
C THR A 83 -14.12 -11.47 -17.26
N GLY A 84 -13.14 -12.33 -17.50
CA GLY A 84 -12.29 -12.29 -18.71
C GLY A 84 -11.28 -11.13 -18.70
N LYS A 85 -11.13 -10.39 -17.58
CA LYS A 85 -10.26 -9.22 -17.45
C LYS A 85 -9.40 -9.31 -16.19
N TYR A 86 -8.16 -8.84 -16.25
CA TYR A 86 -7.34 -8.59 -15.08
C TYR A 86 -7.61 -7.20 -14.50
N PRO A 87 -7.56 -7.02 -13.16
CA PRO A 87 -7.61 -5.68 -12.58
C PRO A 87 -6.40 -4.86 -13.05
N ALA A 88 -6.53 -3.56 -13.18
CA ALA A 88 -5.40 -2.68 -13.52
C ALA A 88 -4.49 -2.42 -12.32
N LEU A 89 -5.05 -2.44 -11.13
CA LEU A 89 -4.40 -2.17 -9.86
C LEU A 89 -4.44 -3.40 -8.97
N LYS A 90 -3.27 -3.84 -8.47
CA LYS A 90 -3.16 -4.92 -7.50
C LYS A 90 -2.70 -4.37 -6.15
N GLY A 91 -3.44 -4.70 -5.09
CA GLY A 91 -3.15 -4.28 -3.73
C GLY A 91 -2.39 -5.35 -2.95
N PHE A 92 -1.44 -4.91 -2.13
CA PHE A 92 -0.62 -5.72 -1.26
C PHE A 92 -0.63 -5.17 0.17
N ASP A 93 -0.26 -5.99 1.16
CA ASP A 93 -0.22 -5.59 2.55
C ASP A 93 1.12 -6.00 3.19
N LEU A 94 1.81 -5.07 3.82
CA LEU A 94 3.01 -5.37 4.60
C LEU A 94 2.72 -5.98 5.98
N ILE A 95 1.55 -6.58 6.18
CA ILE A 95 1.08 -7.14 7.46
C ILE A 95 2.07 -8.14 8.09
N GLN A 96 2.92 -8.80 7.29
CA GLN A 96 3.93 -9.73 7.77
C GLN A 96 5.18 -9.04 8.37
N LEU A 97 5.30 -7.73 8.21
CA LEU A 97 6.30 -6.93 8.88
C LEU A 97 5.77 -6.41 10.23
N PRO A 98 6.57 -6.44 11.28
CA PRO A 98 7.97 -6.80 11.46
C PRO A 98 8.19 -8.09 12.25
N MET A 99 7.52 -9.19 11.93
CA MET A 99 7.63 -10.43 12.72
C MET A 99 9.09 -10.90 12.84
N ASN A 100 9.66 -10.79 14.02
CA ASN A 100 11.08 -11.05 14.28
C ASN A 100 11.50 -12.51 14.03
N ASN A 101 10.56 -13.45 13.96
CA ASN A 101 10.82 -14.89 13.84
C ASN A 101 10.28 -15.51 12.55
N ALA A 102 9.49 -14.78 11.78
CA ALA A 102 9.20 -15.21 10.42
C ALA A 102 10.46 -14.94 9.59
N PRO A 103 11.03 -15.93 8.95
CA PRO A 103 11.99 -15.62 7.91
C PRO A 103 11.28 -14.62 6.99
N TYR A 104 12.00 -13.70 6.43
CA TYR A 104 11.61 -12.62 5.52
C TYR A 104 10.56 -12.95 4.43
N PHE A 105 10.00 -14.16 4.44
CA PHE A 105 9.20 -14.74 3.39
C PHE A 105 7.91 -13.97 3.11
N GLY A 106 7.13 -13.59 4.11
CA GLY A 106 5.84 -12.93 3.86
C GLY A 106 5.99 -11.58 3.18
N GLY A 107 6.75 -10.66 3.76
CA GLY A 107 6.96 -9.33 3.21
C GLY A 107 7.75 -9.35 1.89
N ARG A 108 8.74 -10.24 1.74
CA ARG A 108 9.52 -10.36 0.53
C ARG A 108 8.70 -10.92 -0.63
N GLN A 109 7.88 -11.91 -0.39
CA GLN A 109 7.00 -12.47 -1.41
C GLN A 109 6.09 -11.40 -2.02
N GLN A 110 5.49 -10.55 -1.19
CA GLN A 110 4.64 -9.45 -1.67
C GLN A 110 5.40 -8.46 -2.54
N ILE A 111 6.65 -8.16 -2.21
CA ILE A 111 7.51 -7.32 -3.02
C ILE A 111 7.82 -7.98 -4.37
N ASP A 112 8.17 -9.26 -4.38
CA ASP A 112 8.47 -10.00 -5.61
C ASP A 112 7.23 -10.09 -6.52
N GLU A 113 6.04 -10.30 -5.95
CA GLU A 113 4.78 -10.29 -6.69
C GLU A 113 4.41 -8.89 -7.20
N ALA A 114 4.73 -7.84 -6.45
CA ALA A 114 4.54 -6.46 -6.90
C ALA A 114 5.45 -6.12 -8.08
N VAL A 115 6.70 -6.62 -8.06
CA VAL A 115 7.61 -6.52 -9.21
C VAL A 115 7.04 -7.23 -10.43
N GLU A 116 6.57 -8.48 -10.27
CA GLU A 116 5.96 -9.23 -11.37
C GLU A 116 4.72 -8.50 -11.93
N TRP A 117 3.87 -7.97 -11.05
CA TRP A 117 2.66 -7.23 -11.46
C TRP A 117 3.01 -5.99 -12.29
N TRP A 118 4.00 -5.23 -11.84
CA TRP A 118 4.51 -4.10 -12.62
C TRP A 118 5.08 -4.54 -13.96
N GLU A 119 5.77 -5.67 -14.01
CA GLU A 119 6.31 -6.25 -15.25
C GLU A 119 5.24 -6.92 -16.14
N GLY A 120 3.96 -6.74 -15.86
CA GLY A 120 2.85 -7.35 -16.62
C GLY A 120 2.77 -8.87 -16.47
N LYS A 121 3.28 -9.40 -15.37
CA LYS A 121 3.35 -10.83 -15.08
C LYS A 121 2.55 -11.20 -13.83
N ASN A 122 2.19 -12.47 -13.74
CA ASN A 122 1.67 -13.07 -12.52
C ASN A 122 2.15 -14.51 -12.43
N ASN A 123 2.79 -14.91 -11.32
CA ASN A 123 3.44 -16.21 -11.16
C ASN A 123 4.40 -16.56 -12.33
N GLY A 124 5.19 -15.59 -12.78
CA GLY A 124 6.16 -15.74 -13.88
C GLY A 124 5.54 -15.79 -15.28
N VAL A 125 4.21 -15.68 -15.42
CA VAL A 125 3.51 -15.74 -16.70
C VAL A 125 3.08 -14.35 -17.15
N LEU A 126 3.35 -13.99 -18.41
CA LEU A 126 2.83 -12.76 -19.02
C LEU A 126 1.31 -12.77 -19.07
N LEU A 127 0.68 -11.71 -18.55
CA LEU A 127 -0.77 -11.63 -18.43
C LEU A 127 -1.49 -11.30 -19.75
N LEU A 128 -0.84 -10.49 -20.61
CA LEU A 128 -1.40 -9.99 -21.86
C LEU A 128 -0.66 -10.51 -23.10
N GLY A 129 -0.04 -11.69 -22.99
CA GLY A 129 0.61 -12.37 -24.11
C GLY A 129 1.80 -11.59 -24.67
N ASP A 130 1.58 -10.92 -25.79
CA ASP A 130 2.61 -10.20 -26.56
C ASP A 130 2.66 -8.69 -26.28
N LYS A 131 2.00 -8.22 -25.23
CA LYS A 131 2.03 -6.81 -24.80
C LYS A 131 2.90 -6.60 -23.55
N PRO A 132 4.23 -6.76 -23.66
CA PRO A 132 5.14 -6.64 -22.51
C PRO A 132 5.26 -5.20 -21.99
N GLU A 133 4.78 -4.21 -22.76
CA GLU A 133 4.78 -2.78 -22.42
C GLU A 133 3.68 -2.39 -21.40
N ILE A 134 2.77 -3.31 -21.09
CA ILE A 134 1.68 -3.01 -20.15
C ILE A 134 2.13 -3.29 -18.72
N HIS A 135 2.13 -2.25 -17.90
CA HIS A 135 2.54 -2.24 -16.52
C HIS A 135 1.32 -2.17 -15.59
N GLY A 136 1.16 -3.17 -14.69
CA GLY A 136 0.11 -3.14 -13.68
C GLY A 136 0.42 -2.16 -12.54
N ILE A 137 -0.56 -1.41 -12.07
CA ILE A 137 -0.38 -0.45 -10.97
C ILE A 137 -0.25 -1.22 -9.65
N VAL A 138 0.67 -0.76 -8.79
CA VAL A 138 1.00 -1.38 -7.50
C VAL A 138 0.52 -0.50 -6.35
N ALA A 139 -0.23 -1.07 -5.40
CA ALA A 139 -0.62 -0.41 -4.17
C ALA A 139 -0.19 -1.24 -2.95
N PHE A 140 0.18 -0.55 -1.88
CA PHE A 140 0.46 -1.18 -0.58
C PHE A 140 -0.29 -0.46 0.53
N CYS A 141 -0.93 -1.24 1.40
CA CYS A 141 -1.30 -0.83 2.76
C CYS A 141 -0.39 -1.52 3.78
N TRP A 142 -0.56 -1.18 5.06
CA TRP A 142 0.21 -1.80 6.12
C TRP A 142 -0.61 -1.98 7.39
N HIS A 143 -1.10 -3.21 7.60
CA HIS A 143 -1.62 -3.59 8.91
C HIS A 143 -0.44 -3.80 9.86
N TRP A 144 0.00 -2.71 10.44
CA TRP A 144 1.26 -2.60 11.15
C TRP A 144 1.23 -3.24 12.54
N ARG A 145 1.92 -4.36 12.68
CA ARG A 145 2.15 -5.08 13.94
C ARG A 145 3.37 -4.52 14.66
N ALA A 146 3.25 -3.32 15.22
CA ALA A 146 4.37 -2.55 15.73
C ALA A 146 5.06 -3.23 16.93
N GLY A 147 6.39 -3.09 16.97
CA GLY A 147 7.20 -3.53 18.10
C GLY A 147 7.25 -5.04 18.29
N ALA A 148 7.16 -5.83 17.22
CA ALA A 148 7.12 -7.28 17.26
C ALA A 148 5.91 -7.90 18.03
N VAL A 149 4.86 -7.11 18.20
CA VAL A 149 3.57 -7.59 18.69
C VAL A 149 2.81 -8.22 17.52
N GLU A 150 2.21 -9.38 17.72
CA GLU A 150 1.52 -10.09 16.64
C GLU A 150 0.21 -9.44 16.20
N GLU A 151 -0.18 -8.30 16.79
CA GLU A 151 -1.50 -7.71 16.65
C GLU A 151 -1.44 -6.20 16.39
N PHE A 152 -2.41 -5.70 15.63
CA PHE A 152 -2.57 -4.28 15.31
C PHE A 152 -3.89 -3.69 15.84
N TYR A 153 -4.84 -4.51 16.26
CA TYR A 153 -6.10 -4.04 16.88
C TYR A 153 -5.89 -3.54 18.31
N THR A 154 -6.52 -2.41 18.64
CA THR A 154 -6.42 -1.76 19.96
C THR A 154 -6.86 -2.61 21.13
N ASN A 155 -7.77 -3.57 20.92
CA ASN A 155 -8.24 -4.51 21.92
C ASN A 155 -7.33 -5.74 22.07
N ARG A 156 -6.29 -5.87 21.26
CA ARG A 156 -5.34 -7.00 21.27
C ARG A 156 -3.90 -6.58 21.50
N THR A 157 -3.60 -5.27 21.39
CA THR A 157 -2.27 -4.73 21.69
C THR A 157 -2.35 -3.49 22.57
N SER A 158 -1.41 -3.36 23.49
CA SER A 158 -1.18 -2.15 24.28
C SER A 158 -0.26 -1.15 23.59
N PHE A 159 0.27 -1.46 22.41
CA PHE A 159 1.12 -0.54 21.66
C PHE A 159 0.34 0.73 21.30
N ARG A 160 0.96 1.88 21.48
CA ARG A 160 0.38 3.20 21.18
C ARG A 160 1.46 4.10 20.62
N ILE A 161 1.04 5.11 19.86
CA ILE A 161 1.92 6.19 19.43
C ILE A 161 2.53 6.82 20.69
N PRO A 162 3.87 6.86 20.78
CA PRO A 162 4.54 7.48 21.95
C PRO A 162 4.35 8.99 21.90
N TRP A 163 3.51 9.50 22.79
CA TRP A 163 3.10 10.91 22.80
C TRP A 163 3.33 11.52 24.19
N LYS A 164 4.10 12.61 24.24
CA LYS A 164 4.42 13.30 25.47
C LYS A 164 4.62 14.80 25.23
N ASN A 165 4.01 15.62 26.08
CA ASN A 165 4.13 17.08 26.00
C ASN A 165 3.81 17.67 24.61
N GLY A 166 2.77 17.13 23.94
CA GLY A 166 2.32 17.62 22.64
C GLY A 166 3.19 17.23 21.44
N LYS A 167 4.07 16.25 21.57
CA LYS A 167 4.95 15.74 20.49
C LYS A 167 5.26 14.26 20.65
N LEU A 168 5.84 13.66 19.59
CA LEU A 168 6.36 12.29 19.66
C LEU A 168 7.46 12.19 20.72
N ASP A 169 7.37 11.18 21.60
CA ASP A 169 8.40 10.87 22.62
C ASP A 169 9.49 9.99 21.99
N THR A 170 10.48 10.66 21.39
CA THR A 170 11.58 10.03 20.65
C THR A 170 12.52 9.19 21.53
N GLU A 171 12.47 9.36 22.84
CA GLU A 171 13.30 8.60 23.79
C GLU A 171 12.64 7.28 24.24
N SER A 172 11.34 7.13 23.98
CA SER A 172 10.58 5.96 24.40
C SER A 172 10.97 4.69 23.64
N ASP A 173 10.76 3.54 24.28
CA ASP A 173 11.02 2.26 23.63
C ASP A 173 10.04 1.98 22.49
N ASN A 174 8.80 2.50 22.58
CA ASN A 174 7.85 2.42 21.46
C ASN A 174 8.35 3.19 20.24
N PHE A 175 8.97 4.37 20.42
CA PHE A 175 9.52 5.11 19.29
C PHE A 175 10.71 4.39 18.64
N LYS A 176 11.59 3.81 19.46
CA LYS A 176 12.69 2.97 18.94
C LYS A 176 12.17 1.78 18.14
N ALA A 177 11.09 1.14 18.61
CA ALA A 177 10.44 0.06 17.89
C ALA A 177 9.83 0.55 16.55
N ILE A 178 9.19 1.73 16.53
CA ILE A 178 8.71 2.37 15.31
C ILE A 178 9.85 2.55 14.30
N ILE A 179 10.99 3.10 14.72
CA ILE A 179 12.16 3.28 13.84
C ILE A 179 12.64 1.95 13.25
N GLN A 180 12.76 0.91 14.09
CA GLN A 180 13.20 -0.41 13.63
C GLN A 180 12.25 -1.00 12.58
N ASP A 181 10.96 -0.81 12.76
CA ASP A 181 9.95 -1.30 11.82
C ASP A 181 9.96 -0.50 10.51
N LEU A 182 10.08 0.84 10.60
CA LEU A 182 10.24 1.69 9.41
C LEU A 182 11.52 1.34 8.64
N ASP A 183 12.61 1.03 9.31
CA ASP A 183 13.85 0.57 8.67
C ASP A 183 13.65 -0.72 7.87
N LYS A 184 12.94 -1.69 8.44
CA LYS A 184 12.63 -2.95 7.76
C LYS A 184 11.71 -2.73 6.55
N ALA A 185 10.67 -1.89 6.71
CA ALA A 185 9.78 -1.53 5.61
C ALA A 185 10.54 -0.83 4.49
N ALA A 186 11.42 0.13 4.85
CA ALA A 186 12.24 0.85 3.88
C ALA A 186 13.16 -0.07 3.08
N LEU A 187 13.75 -1.11 3.70
CA LEU A 187 14.57 -2.10 2.98
C LEU A 187 13.77 -2.84 1.91
N LEU A 188 12.54 -3.21 2.18
CA LEU A 188 11.66 -3.88 1.23
C LEU A 188 11.18 -2.92 0.12
N LEU A 189 10.70 -1.74 0.49
CA LEU A 189 10.21 -0.74 -0.45
C LEU A 189 11.33 -0.22 -1.37
N ASN A 190 12.58 -0.21 -0.89
CA ASN A 190 13.73 0.17 -1.71
C ASN A 190 13.97 -0.78 -2.89
N ILE A 191 13.57 -2.04 -2.79
CA ILE A 191 13.66 -2.99 -3.92
C ILE A 191 12.80 -2.50 -5.10
N LEU A 192 11.60 -2.00 -4.80
CA LEU A 192 10.72 -1.41 -5.80
C LEU A 192 11.25 -0.07 -6.31
N LYS A 193 11.80 0.75 -5.42
CA LYS A 193 12.44 2.02 -5.80
C LYS A 193 13.60 1.81 -6.78
N GLU A 194 14.50 0.86 -6.54
CA GLU A 194 15.64 0.58 -7.41
C GLU A 194 15.23 0.13 -8.82
N LYS A 195 13.99 -0.31 -8.99
CA LYS A 195 13.37 -0.66 -10.27
C LYS A 195 12.47 0.45 -10.83
N ASP A 196 12.46 1.63 -10.21
CA ASP A 196 11.56 2.74 -10.53
C ASP A 196 10.08 2.33 -10.59
N ILE A 197 9.65 1.44 -9.69
CA ILE A 197 8.26 1.00 -9.58
C ILE A 197 7.51 1.95 -8.64
N PRO A 198 6.53 2.72 -9.13
CA PRO A 198 5.73 3.62 -8.30
C PRO A 198 4.76 2.83 -7.44
N ILE A 199 4.53 3.29 -6.23
CA ILE A 199 3.70 2.62 -5.24
C ILE A 199 2.62 3.58 -4.75
N LEU A 200 1.34 3.22 -4.90
CA LEU A 200 0.25 3.85 -4.15
C LEU A 200 0.38 3.40 -2.68
N TRP A 201 1.03 4.24 -1.86
CA TRP A 201 1.35 3.93 -0.47
C TRP A 201 0.27 4.45 0.47
N ARG A 202 -0.48 3.55 1.09
CA ARG A 202 -1.59 3.82 2.02
C ARG A 202 -1.30 3.32 3.44
N PRO A 203 -0.38 3.98 4.16
CA PRO A 203 -0.09 3.63 5.55
C PRO A 203 -1.14 4.21 6.49
N LEU A 204 -1.20 3.70 7.72
CA LEU A 204 -1.98 4.26 8.84
C LEU A 204 -3.46 4.52 8.49
N HIS A 205 -4.04 3.66 7.66
CA HIS A 205 -5.40 3.77 7.15
C HIS A 205 -6.45 3.65 8.28
N GLU A 206 -7.67 4.12 8.03
CA GLU A 206 -8.83 4.03 8.92
C GLU A 206 -8.60 4.58 10.34
N ALA A 207 -7.70 5.55 10.47
CA ALA A 207 -7.21 6.01 11.77
C ALA A 207 -8.32 6.53 12.70
N SER A 208 -9.31 7.25 12.16
CA SER A 208 -10.39 7.84 12.97
C SER A 208 -11.36 6.81 13.56
N GLY A 209 -11.34 5.58 13.03
CA GLY A 209 -12.12 4.48 13.60
C GLY A 209 -11.63 4.01 14.96
N GLY A 210 -10.35 4.24 15.29
CA GLY A 210 -9.76 3.94 16.60
C GLY A 210 -9.58 2.44 16.90
N TRP A 211 -9.92 1.56 15.96
CA TRP A 211 -9.72 0.11 16.13
C TRP A 211 -8.28 -0.34 15.91
N PHE A 212 -7.47 0.45 15.23
CA PHE A 212 -6.04 0.20 15.06
C PHE A 212 -5.22 1.04 16.05
N TRP A 213 -4.06 0.53 16.48
CA TRP A 213 -3.24 1.21 17.48
C TRP A 213 -2.78 2.62 17.07
N TRP A 214 -2.60 2.89 15.77
CA TRP A 214 -2.21 4.20 15.25
C TRP A 214 -3.36 5.23 15.30
N GLY A 215 -4.61 4.77 15.43
CA GLY A 215 -5.78 5.63 15.63
C GLY A 215 -6.16 5.85 17.10
N ALA A 216 -5.68 4.99 18.00
CA ALA A 216 -6.17 4.93 19.38
C ALA A 216 -5.85 6.17 20.23
N SER A 217 -4.83 6.93 19.87
CA SER A 217 -4.36 8.10 20.65
C SER A 217 -4.95 9.43 20.17
N GLY A 218 -5.83 9.41 19.18
CA GLY A 218 -6.48 10.59 18.63
C GLY A 218 -5.68 11.27 17.49
N PRO A 219 -6.23 12.38 16.95
CA PRO A 219 -5.71 12.98 15.73
C PRO A 219 -4.30 13.57 15.85
N ALA A 220 -3.98 14.28 16.92
CA ALA A 220 -2.69 14.95 17.02
C ALA A 220 -1.48 13.98 17.03
N PRO A 221 -1.47 12.89 17.82
CA PRO A 221 -0.44 11.85 17.71
C PRO A 221 -0.38 11.18 16.34
N TYR A 222 -1.54 10.92 15.74
CA TYR A 222 -1.62 10.31 14.40
C TYR A 222 -0.96 11.21 13.34
N ILE A 223 -1.34 12.50 13.30
CA ILE A 223 -0.78 13.47 12.36
C ILE A 223 0.76 13.53 12.51
N ALA A 224 1.25 13.59 13.75
CA ALA A 224 2.68 13.62 14.00
C ALA A 224 3.39 12.33 13.54
N LEU A 225 2.76 11.16 13.70
CA LEU A 225 3.33 9.89 13.20
C LEU A 225 3.31 9.84 11.67
N TRP A 226 2.24 10.32 11.02
CA TRP A 226 2.15 10.41 9.57
C TRP A 226 3.27 11.28 8.99
N GLU A 227 3.39 12.51 9.50
CA GLU A 227 4.40 13.48 9.04
C GLU A 227 5.82 12.98 9.30
N PHE A 228 6.03 12.34 10.45
CA PHE A 228 7.31 11.70 10.77
C PHE A 228 7.62 10.55 9.78
N MET A 229 6.66 9.68 9.48
CA MET A 229 6.84 8.58 8.52
C MET A 229 7.13 9.13 7.11
N TYR A 230 6.40 10.18 6.70
CA TYR A 230 6.65 10.85 5.42
C TYR A 230 8.09 11.37 5.34
N GLU A 231 8.51 12.15 6.33
CA GLU A 231 9.86 12.70 6.41
C GLU A 231 10.93 11.59 6.40
N TYR A 232 10.69 10.56 7.20
CA TYR A 232 11.62 9.45 7.33
C TYR A 232 11.79 8.65 6.02
N PHE A 233 10.69 8.29 5.37
CA PHE A 233 10.75 7.54 4.12
C PHE A 233 11.25 8.40 2.96
N THR A 234 10.77 9.63 2.84
CA THR A 234 11.10 10.50 1.70
C THR A 234 12.52 11.07 1.83
N ASN A 235 12.84 11.69 2.96
CA ASN A 235 14.07 12.45 3.11
C ASN A 235 15.22 11.64 3.71
N VAL A 236 14.96 10.75 4.68
CA VAL A 236 16.02 9.93 5.31
C VAL A 236 16.29 8.67 4.48
N LYS A 237 15.25 7.93 4.11
CA LYS A 237 15.38 6.69 3.32
C LYS A 237 15.40 6.91 1.82
N ARG A 238 15.11 8.14 1.37
CA ARG A 238 15.17 8.53 -0.05
C ARG A 238 14.24 7.71 -0.95
N LEU A 239 13.09 7.26 -0.43
CA LEU A 239 12.06 6.53 -1.18
C LEU A 239 11.23 7.54 -1.98
N ASN A 240 11.66 7.84 -3.18
CA ASN A 240 11.07 8.85 -4.05
C ASN A 240 10.02 8.30 -5.03
N ASN A 241 9.67 7.02 -4.90
CA ASN A 241 8.69 6.30 -5.71
C ASN A 241 7.32 6.11 -5.00
N LEU A 242 7.18 6.57 -3.75
CA LEU A 242 5.93 6.46 -2.99
C LEU A 242 4.97 7.59 -3.37
N ILE A 243 3.74 7.24 -3.72
CA ILE A 243 2.59 8.16 -3.87
C ILE A 243 1.77 8.04 -2.59
N TRP A 244 1.73 9.09 -1.79
CA TRP A 244 1.13 9.07 -0.46
C TRP A 244 -0.39 9.19 -0.51
N VAL A 245 -1.07 8.11 -0.14
CA VAL A 245 -2.53 7.98 -0.13
C VAL A 245 -3.03 8.08 1.31
N TRP A 246 -3.66 9.21 1.65
CA TRP A 246 -4.24 9.42 2.98
C TRP A 246 -5.64 8.79 3.08
N ASN A 247 -5.88 8.06 4.14
CA ASN A 247 -7.16 7.46 4.50
C ASN A 247 -7.38 7.56 6.01
N GLY A 248 -7.67 8.74 6.51
CA GLY A 248 -7.92 9.00 7.94
C GLY A 248 -9.40 9.14 8.29
N ASP A 249 -10.28 9.17 7.30
CA ASP A 249 -11.74 9.18 7.39
C ASP A 249 -12.38 10.35 8.17
N ASN A 250 -11.60 11.33 8.58
CA ASN A 250 -12.12 12.51 9.32
C ASN A 250 -11.19 13.70 9.12
N ALA A 251 -11.76 14.88 8.83
CA ALA A 251 -11.01 16.10 8.57
C ALA A 251 -10.02 16.49 9.69
N ALA A 252 -10.37 16.21 10.96
CA ALA A 252 -9.48 16.48 12.09
C ALA A 252 -8.20 15.63 12.09
N TRP A 253 -8.15 14.59 11.24
CA TRP A 253 -7.02 13.67 11.10
C TRP A 253 -6.18 13.97 9.85
N PHE A 254 -6.54 15.01 9.10
CA PHE A 254 -5.84 15.35 7.86
C PHE A 254 -4.48 15.99 8.19
N PRO A 255 -3.35 15.40 7.74
CA PRO A 255 -2.02 15.92 8.03
C PRO A 255 -1.69 17.15 7.16
N ASN A 256 -0.45 17.59 7.20
CA ASN A 256 0.02 18.64 6.30
C ASN A 256 -0.28 18.26 4.84
N PRO A 257 -1.04 19.11 4.08
CA PRO A 257 -1.38 18.83 2.68
C PRO A 257 -0.19 18.55 1.75
N ALA A 258 1.00 19.06 2.09
CA ALA A 258 2.22 18.80 1.33
C ALA A 258 2.71 17.33 1.44
N THR A 259 2.22 16.58 2.41
CA THR A 259 2.59 15.17 2.65
C THR A 259 1.56 14.18 2.09
N VAL A 260 0.53 14.66 1.41
CA VAL A 260 -0.55 13.85 0.83
C VAL A 260 -0.64 14.12 -0.65
N GLU A 261 -0.68 13.08 -1.47
CA GLU A 261 -0.87 13.22 -2.92
C GLU A 261 -2.30 12.85 -3.34
N ILE A 262 -2.88 11.83 -2.70
CA ILE A 262 -4.23 11.33 -2.99
C ILE A 262 -5.00 11.16 -1.67
N ALA A 263 -6.27 11.51 -1.67
CA ALA A 263 -7.16 11.22 -0.55
C ALA A 263 -8.06 10.03 -0.88
N ALA A 264 -8.29 9.15 0.10
CA ALA A 264 -9.04 7.93 -0.15
C ALA A 264 -9.96 7.56 1.00
N ARG A 265 -10.90 6.68 0.72
CA ARG A 265 -11.85 6.11 1.69
C ARG A 265 -11.88 4.59 1.59
N ASP A 266 -12.12 3.95 2.73
CA ASP A 266 -12.49 2.56 2.83
C ASP A 266 -13.98 2.49 3.16
N LEU A 267 -14.77 1.87 2.28
CA LEU A 267 -16.23 1.87 2.38
C LEU A 267 -16.82 0.49 2.16
N TYR A 268 -17.54 0.02 3.17
CA TYR A 268 -18.29 -1.23 3.14
C TYR A 268 -19.80 -0.91 3.02
N SER A 269 -20.35 -1.13 1.82
CA SER A 269 -21.65 -0.63 1.39
C SER A 269 -22.75 -1.69 1.47
N GLN A 270 -24.00 -1.24 1.51
CA GLN A 270 -25.16 -2.16 1.44
C GLN A 270 -25.58 -2.46 -0.01
N ASN A 271 -25.16 -1.68 -0.97
CA ASN A 271 -25.55 -1.78 -2.38
C ASN A 271 -24.45 -1.28 -3.33
N TYR A 272 -24.69 -1.28 -4.62
CA TYR A 272 -23.78 -0.85 -5.68
C TYR A 272 -23.89 0.63 -6.04
N SER A 273 -24.45 1.47 -5.14
CA SER A 273 -24.59 2.91 -5.41
C SER A 273 -23.22 3.57 -5.68
N SER A 274 -23.27 4.74 -6.30
CA SER A 274 -22.09 5.57 -6.60
C SER A 274 -21.32 6.05 -5.35
N LEU A 275 -21.91 5.91 -4.16
CA LEU A 275 -21.38 6.42 -2.89
C LEU A 275 -21.13 7.94 -2.89
N LYS A 276 -21.99 8.69 -3.60
CA LYS A 276 -21.86 10.14 -3.80
C LYS A 276 -21.63 10.92 -2.51
N ASN A 277 -22.43 10.63 -1.49
CA ASN A 277 -22.32 11.36 -0.21
C ASN A 277 -20.94 11.16 0.44
N GLU A 278 -20.38 9.95 0.35
CA GLU A 278 -19.08 9.64 0.92
C GLU A 278 -17.95 10.24 0.05
N PHE A 279 -18.12 10.28 -1.27
CA PHE A 279 -17.21 10.96 -2.17
C PHE A 279 -17.11 12.46 -1.85
N GLU A 280 -18.26 13.15 -1.74
CA GLU A 280 -18.31 14.58 -1.41
C GLU A 280 -17.79 14.86 0.02
N LYS A 281 -18.07 13.99 0.98
CA LYS A 281 -17.46 14.10 2.32
C LYS A 281 -15.94 14.01 2.26
N THR A 282 -15.39 13.08 1.47
CA THR A 282 -13.94 12.94 1.33
C THR A 282 -13.33 14.20 0.73
N ARG A 283 -13.96 14.76 -0.30
CA ARG A 283 -13.58 16.04 -0.87
C ARG A 283 -13.57 17.18 0.15
N ALA A 284 -14.61 17.24 0.98
CA ALA A 284 -14.74 18.26 2.00
C ALA A 284 -13.75 18.11 3.17
N MET A 285 -13.20 16.92 3.38
CA MET A 285 -12.19 16.67 4.42
C MET A 285 -10.79 17.11 4.03
N THR A 286 -10.53 17.37 2.74
CA THR A 286 -9.20 17.65 2.21
C THR A 286 -9.01 19.15 1.93
N PRO A 287 -8.42 19.90 2.86
CA PRO A 287 -8.22 21.34 2.68
C PRO A 287 -7.05 21.66 1.74
N GLY A 288 -7.11 22.82 1.15
CA GLY A 288 -5.97 23.46 0.49
C GLY A 288 -5.84 23.27 -1.02
N ARG A 289 -6.34 22.15 -1.59
CA ARG A 289 -6.36 21.91 -3.04
C ARG A 289 -7.38 20.84 -3.41
N ASP A 290 -7.70 20.73 -4.69
CA ASP A 290 -8.47 19.60 -5.21
C ASP A 290 -7.57 18.35 -5.28
N PHE A 291 -7.87 17.38 -4.43
CA PHE A 291 -7.19 16.08 -4.41
C PHE A 291 -7.88 15.10 -5.37
N ILE A 292 -7.11 14.19 -5.93
CA ILE A 292 -7.66 12.96 -6.51
C ILE A 292 -8.31 12.18 -5.38
N ILE A 293 -9.56 11.75 -5.58
CA ILE A 293 -10.33 10.97 -4.59
C ILE A 293 -10.46 9.53 -5.06
N ALA A 294 -10.13 8.59 -4.19
CA ALA A 294 -10.16 7.17 -4.49
C ALA A 294 -10.97 6.36 -3.47
N LEU A 295 -11.52 5.25 -3.93
CA LEU A 295 -12.09 4.20 -3.08
C LEU A 295 -11.01 3.15 -2.86
N SER A 296 -10.25 3.31 -1.76
CA SER A 296 -9.02 2.55 -1.53
C SER A 296 -9.26 1.16 -0.97
N GLU A 297 -10.46 0.90 -0.46
CA GLU A 297 -10.91 -0.40 -0.01
C GLU A 297 -12.44 -0.47 -0.05
N ASN A 298 -12.98 -1.56 -0.57
CA ASN A 298 -14.42 -1.76 -0.63
C ASN A 298 -14.80 -3.25 -0.63
N ASP A 299 -16.02 -3.51 -0.18
CA ASP A 299 -16.69 -4.80 -0.39
C ASP A 299 -17.42 -4.81 -1.73
N LYS A 300 -18.48 -3.99 -1.86
CA LYS A 300 -19.28 -3.86 -3.08
C LYS A 300 -18.66 -2.85 -4.03
N ILE A 301 -18.55 -3.23 -5.28
CA ILE A 301 -18.01 -2.34 -6.32
C ILE A 301 -19.12 -1.37 -6.75
N PRO A 302 -18.92 -0.04 -6.70
CA PRO A 302 -19.90 0.92 -7.20
C PRO A 302 -20.25 0.66 -8.67
N ASP A 303 -21.54 0.80 -9.01
CA ASP A 303 -21.99 0.66 -10.40
C ASP A 303 -21.46 1.83 -11.25
N PRO A 304 -20.71 1.56 -12.34
CA PRO A 304 -20.13 2.62 -13.17
C PRO A 304 -21.18 3.55 -13.79
N ASP A 305 -22.36 3.05 -14.15
CA ASP A 305 -23.43 3.92 -14.69
C ASP A 305 -23.95 4.88 -13.63
N GLU A 306 -24.04 4.43 -12.37
CA GLU A 306 -24.40 5.30 -11.26
C GLU A 306 -23.31 6.32 -10.97
N CYS A 307 -22.05 5.93 -11.01
CA CYS A 307 -20.92 6.85 -10.84
C CYS A 307 -20.92 7.94 -11.91
N ILE A 308 -21.16 7.60 -13.17
CA ILE A 308 -21.28 8.56 -14.29
C ILE A 308 -22.45 9.49 -14.04
N ARG A 309 -23.63 8.94 -13.77
CA ARG A 309 -24.86 9.71 -13.54
C ARG A 309 -24.69 10.75 -12.42
N ASP A 310 -24.02 10.36 -11.35
CA ASP A 310 -23.89 11.17 -10.13
C ASP A 310 -22.64 12.08 -10.15
N GLY A 311 -21.78 11.93 -11.14
CA GLY A 311 -20.49 12.62 -11.22
C GLY A 311 -19.50 12.18 -10.16
N THR A 312 -19.62 10.93 -9.68
CA THR A 312 -18.82 10.34 -8.59
C THR A 312 -17.80 9.38 -9.18
N MET A 313 -16.85 9.92 -9.91
CA MET A 313 -15.81 9.13 -10.58
C MET A 313 -14.63 8.96 -9.64
N TRP A 314 -14.71 7.95 -8.77
CA TRP A 314 -13.58 7.52 -7.96
C TRP A 314 -12.37 7.22 -8.85
N SER A 315 -11.18 7.65 -8.49
CA SER A 315 -9.99 7.38 -9.30
C SER A 315 -9.77 5.87 -9.50
N TRP A 316 -9.99 5.10 -8.44
CA TRP A 316 -10.05 3.62 -8.50
C TRP A 316 -11.02 3.11 -7.45
N PHE A 317 -11.43 1.84 -7.63
CA PHE A 317 -11.93 1.00 -6.55
C PHE A 317 -10.92 -0.11 -6.24
N MET A 318 -10.91 -0.61 -4.99
CA MET A 318 -10.07 -1.72 -4.55
C MET A 318 -10.92 -2.71 -3.77
N THR A 319 -11.41 -3.74 -4.44
CA THR A 319 -12.17 -4.78 -3.73
C THR A 319 -11.24 -5.52 -2.78
N TRP A 320 -11.68 -5.63 -1.51
CA TRP A 320 -10.89 -6.36 -0.52
C TRP A 320 -10.83 -7.84 -0.87
N ASN A 321 -9.84 -8.54 -0.34
CA ASN A 321 -9.60 -9.95 -0.65
C ASN A 321 -10.58 -10.88 0.07
N ASP A 322 -10.61 -12.12 -0.38
CA ASP A 322 -11.31 -13.20 0.28
C ASP A 322 -10.47 -13.74 1.44
N ARG A 323 -11.11 -13.94 2.56
CA ARG A 323 -10.44 -14.39 3.77
C ARG A 323 -10.31 -15.90 3.88
N ARG A 324 -11.13 -16.65 3.09
CA ARG A 324 -11.22 -18.10 3.18
C ARG A 324 -11.23 -18.76 1.80
N ASP A 325 -10.69 -19.95 1.80
CA ASP A 325 -10.81 -20.90 0.71
C ASP A 325 -12.26 -21.02 0.21
N SER A 326 -12.44 -20.93 -1.09
CA SER A 326 -13.74 -21.13 -1.77
C SER A 326 -14.38 -22.50 -1.47
N SER A 327 -13.62 -23.47 -0.95
CA SER A 327 -14.16 -24.76 -0.47
C SER A 327 -15.15 -24.62 0.69
N GLN A 328 -15.17 -23.47 1.37
CA GLN A 328 -16.09 -23.19 2.48
C GLN A 328 -17.44 -22.57 2.04
N GLY A 329 -17.65 -22.45 0.75
CA GLY A 329 -18.87 -21.93 0.14
C GLY A 329 -18.86 -20.43 -0.13
N GLU A 330 -19.48 -20.06 -1.25
CA GLU A 330 -19.61 -18.70 -1.79
C GLU A 330 -20.37 -17.71 -0.86
N THR A 331 -20.85 -18.20 0.27
CA THR A 331 -21.69 -17.43 1.20
C THR A 331 -20.95 -16.82 2.38
N HIS A 332 -19.61 -16.97 2.47
CA HIS A 332 -18.88 -16.43 3.62
C HIS A 332 -18.83 -14.91 3.54
N ARG A 333 -19.25 -14.24 4.62
CA ARG A 333 -19.30 -12.75 4.71
C ARG A 333 -17.94 -12.07 4.55
N ASP A 334 -16.85 -12.80 4.74
CA ASP A 334 -15.48 -12.29 4.61
C ASP A 334 -14.86 -12.60 3.23
N ASN A 335 -15.67 -13.09 2.28
CA ASN A 335 -15.24 -13.30 0.91
C ASN A 335 -15.85 -12.22 0.03
N PHE A 336 -15.08 -11.15 -0.19
CA PHE A 336 -15.59 -9.96 -0.85
C PHE A 336 -15.67 -10.10 -2.37
N TRP A 337 -14.87 -10.97 -2.93
CA TRP A 337 -14.90 -11.26 -4.36
C TRP A 337 -15.74 -12.51 -4.69
N THR A 338 -15.42 -13.67 -4.08
CA THR A 338 -16.12 -14.94 -4.43
C THR A 338 -17.48 -15.07 -3.78
N GLY A 339 -17.79 -14.28 -2.75
CA GLY A 339 -19.10 -14.26 -2.11
C GLY A 339 -20.12 -13.47 -2.92
N GLU A 340 -21.08 -14.15 -3.55
CA GLU A 340 -22.21 -13.54 -4.27
C GLU A 340 -23.00 -12.51 -3.44
N PHE A 341 -22.86 -12.55 -2.13
CA PHE A 341 -23.44 -11.58 -1.21
C PHE A 341 -22.89 -10.16 -1.42
N HIS A 342 -21.60 -10.04 -1.76
CA HIS A 342 -20.96 -8.75 -1.99
C HIS A 342 -21.07 -8.31 -3.44
N ASN A 343 -20.58 -9.13 -4.36
CA ASN A 343 -20.56 -8.82 -5.78
C ASN A 343 -21.09 -10.01 -6.58
N THR A 344 -22.29 -9.88 -7.13
CA THR A 344 -22.85 -10.93 -7.97
C THR A 344 -22.03 -11.12 -9.24
N GLN A 345 -22.03 -12.32 -9.81
CA GLN A 345 -21.32 -12.61 -11.06
C GLN A 345 -21.72 -11.63 -12.17
N VAL A 346 -23.00 -11.35 -12.33
CA VAL A 346 -23.52 -10.38 -13.30
C VAL A 346 -22.96 -8.98 -13.08
N HIS A 347 -22.82 -8.56 -11.82
CA HIS A 347 -22.28 -7.25 -11.51
C HIS A 347 -20.78 -7.17 -11.79
N LYS A 348 -20.01 -8.19 -11.40
CA LYS A 348 -18.57 -8.29 -11.70
C LYS A 348 -18.31 -8.18 -13.21
N GLU A 349 -19.03 -8.97 -14.02
CA GLU A 349 -18.94 -8.92 -15.49
C GLU A 349 -19.32 -7.54 -16.05
N LYS A 350 -20.40 -6.94 -15.55
CA LYS A 350 -20.81 -5.57 -15.93
C LYS A 350 -19.70 -4.58 -15.68
N VAL A 351 -19.15 -4.55 -14.47
CA VAL A 351 -18.13 -3.56 -14.06
C VAL A 351 -16.85 -3.72 -14.87
N TYR A 352 -16.28 -4.92 -14.93
CA TYR A 352 -14.98 -5.13 -15.58
C TYR A 352 -15.02 -5.02 -17.11
N ASN A 353 -16.19 -5.16 -17.72
CA ASN A 353 -16.38 -4.94 -19.17
C ASN A 353 -16.96 -3.56 -19.51
N HIS A 354 -17.21 -2.70 -18.52
CA HIS A 354 -17.72 -1.37 -18.74
C HIS A 354 -16.68 -0.45 -19.41
N SER A 355 -17.13 0.43 -20.33
CA SER A 355 -16.25 1.33 -21.06
C SER A 355 -15.53 2.37 -20.18
N ALA A 356 -16.17 2.81 -19.10
CA ALA A 356 -15.62 3.75 -18.15
C ALA A 356 -14.71 3.08 -17.09
N VAL A 357 -14.51 1.76 -17.14
CA VAL A 357 -13.62 1.03 -16.22
C VAL A 357 -12.33 0.65 -16.93
N ILE A 358 -11.20 1.02 -16.35
CA ILE A 358 -9.86 0.67 -16.82
C ILE A 358 -9.45 -0.65 -16.18
N THR A 359 -9.25 -1.65 -17.01
CA THR A 359 -8.67 -2.96 -16.69
C THR A 359 -7.24 -3.01 -17.20
N LEU A 360 -6.46 -4.00 -16.83
CA LEU A 360 -5.04 -4.10 -17.18
C LEU A 360 -4.79 -3.92 -18.68
N ASP A 361 -5.62 -4.54 -19.53
CA ASP A 361 -5.52 -4.47 -21.00
C ASP A 361 -5.85 -3.09 -21.61
N LYS A 362 -6.38 -2.18 -20.79
CA LYS A 362 -6.70 -0.77 -21.17
C LYS A 362 -5.70 0.25 -20.60
N LEU A 363 -4.71 -0.18 -19.82
CA LEU A 363 -3.65 0.70 -19.36
C LEU A 363 -2.76 1.11 -20.55
N PRO A 364 -2.27 2.36 -20.59
CA PRO A 364 -1.17 2.74 -21.48
C PRO A 364 0.14 2.15 -20.97
N ASP A 365 1.21 2.27 -21.78
CA ASP A 365 2.56 2.10 -21.27
C ASP A 365 2.86 3.19 -20.24
N LEU A 366 2.86 2.81 -18.96
CA LEU A 366 3.13 3.73 -17.85
C LEU A 366 4.59 4.17 -17.78
N THR A 367 5.51 3.48 -18.44
CA THR A 367 6.93 3.85 -18.49
C THR A 367 7.24 4.86 -19.60
N ASP A 368 6.32 5.05 -20.52
CA ASP A 368 6.40 6.05 -21.60
C ASP A 368 5.28 7.10 -21.50
N TYR A 369 4.52 7.12 -20.40
CA TYR A 369 3.51 8.16 -20.19
C TYR A 369 4.16 9.53 -20.00
N ARG A 370 3.41 10.63 -20.26
CA ARG A 370 3.94 11.99 -20.20
C ARG A 370 4.53 12.35 -18.82
N LEU A 371 5.62 13.11 -18.83
CA LEU A 371 6.27 13.65 -17.62
C LEU A 371 5.85 15.10 -17.30
N GLU A 372 5.30 15.83 -18.28
CA GLU A 372 4.86 17.23 -18.19
C GLU A 372 3.35 17.36 -18.32
#